data_2d76e1c3970acdc3a0e9ef48aabef609
#
_entry.id   2d76e1c3970acdc3a0e9ef48aabef609
#
_cell.length_a   1.000
_cell.length_b   1.000
_cell.length_c   1.000
_cell.angle_alpha   90.00
_cell.angle_beta   90.00
_cell.angle_gamma   90.00
#
_symmetry.space_group_name_H-M   'P 1'
#
loop_
_entity.id
_entity.type
_entity.pdbx_description
1 polymer ?
#
loop_
_entity_poly.entity_id
_entity_poly.type
_entity_poly.pdbx_seq_one_letter_code
_entity_poly.pdbx_strand_id
1 'polypeptide(L)'
;MKLSKSDVLFLSIAEGIVYGLAHKIRSAKIVQSEILSIENSNTEYAIKEILDELEKKINTRFEFAYVVSNIENNIFYKKKCLYKNILHKINSNDIKKQIDHLLIKNEEDNPDYLPIHIIPIKYTTDNNKNLKSPIGIDDYNLSSIFSVIAYNKPDLQKIYSYLYHSKLEPEVILDGSFVIAQKYRKQEDVCLIVNLENYFTNLSIWKETGPVFFKTVKFGKNFVIEKILNTLNINFEDAYLMEKEIINLSIEENDRYFPVSDKFDFTKEELKKIILSAYRELLSIFENEISECLKKHNVNKIFISGSNRKYIKTIFNDWFNINSVNLGTEATIKSLSEYVFKNEIKSFLRYINKKNRRDKLFSSVFKFFSKKQKNFLNPIILNIKDFDLIDNSKLDLFKSLNLSFFYTTIMDGFFVNRIYGNIQEIEYIKSKISGYFYVHLMMINPNTLIKQLSKIGVDGIIIPLEINNLYNILNKIKKLGKKVGISIEPSTKILLIKPFLKMIDDVFIMSSNSGAEIETFNKDIVNKIIILVNTRRKYDLKFNIIVCGDITEEYSKICWNAGADFIVCSSSIYKSNDLSMTIQNLLSK
;
A
#
# COMPACT_ATOMS: atom_id res chain seq x y z
N MET A 1 10.77 -21.36 1.75
CA MET A 1 11.27 -20.41 0.74
C MET A 1 12.68 -20.84 0.34
N LYS A 2 12.91 -21.19 -0.93
CA LYS A 2 14.24 -21.56 -1.43
C LYS A 2 14.98 -20.29 -1.83
N LEU A 3 15.75 -19.71 -0.92
CA LEU A 3 16.64 -18.54 -1.14
C LEU A 3 17.88 -18.87 -2.01
N SER A 4 17.80 -19.81 -2.94
CA SER A 4 18.95 -20.19 -3.76
C SER A 4 19.17 -19.31 -5.00
N LYS A 5 18.28 -18.36 -5.28
CA LYS A 5 18.36 -17.39 -6.40
C LYS A 5 17.51 -16.16 -6.09
N SER A 6 17.78 -15.41 -5.06
CA SER A 6 16.85 -14.33 -4.75
C SER A 6 17.56 -12.99 -4.64
N ASP A 7 17.56 -12.30 -5.75
CA ASP A 7 17.67 -10.86 -5.75
C ASP A 7 16.43 -10.29 -5.03
N VAL A 8 16.55 -9.21 -4.27
CA VAL A 8 15.51 -8.73 -3.36
C VAL A 8 15.12 -7.30 -3.72
N LEU A 9 13.83 -7.07 -3.82
CA LEU A 9 13.24 -5.76 -4.05
C LEU A 9 12.65 -5.20 -2.76
N PHE A 10 12.94 -3.94 -2.50
CA PHE A 10 12.35 -3.12 -1.46
C PHE A 10 11.64 -1.94 -2.08
N LEU A 11 10.46 -1.59 -1.57
CA LEU A 11 9.70 -0.43 -1.98
C LEU A 11 9.35 0.42 -0.77
N SER A 12 9.54 1.72 -0.88
CA SER A 12 8.97 2.71 0.03
C SER A 12 7.90 3.47 -0.73
N ILE A 13 6.67 3.29 -0.30
CA ILE A 13 5.49 3.87 -0.95
C ILE A 13 4.98 4.99 -0.07
N ALA A 14 5.11 6.22 -0.57
CA ALA A 14 4.54 7.42 0.03
C ALA A 14 3.66 8.12 -1.02
N GLU A 15 2.77 8.99 -0.56
CA GLU A 15 1.88 9.72 -1.46
C GLU A 15 2.67 10.69 -2.35
N GLY A 16 2.58 10.47 -3.66
CA GLY A 16 3.28 11.28 -4.68
C GLY A 16 4.74 10.91 -4.94
N ILE A 17 5.33 9.98 -4.21
CA ILE A 17 6.69 9.51 -4.47
C ILE A 17 6.87 8.04 -4.08
N VAL A 18 7.54 7.29 -4.94
CA VAL A 18 7.93 5.91 -4.68
C VAL A 18 9.44 5.77 -4.77
N TYR A 19 10.03 5.09 -3.79
CA TYR A 19 11.43 4.68 -3.82
C TYR A 19 11.51 3.18 -4.04
N GLY A 20 12.39 2.75 -4.94
CA GLY A 20 12.74 1.35 -5.15
C GLY A 20 14.22 1.11 -4.84
N LEU A 21 14.52 0.05 -4.11
CA LEU A 21 15.87 -0.40 -3.83
C LEU A 21 15.96 -1.89 -4.15
N ALA A 22 16.83 -2.25 -5.06
CA ALA A 22 17.04 -3.64 -5.44
C ALA A 22 18.46 -4.11 -5.10
N HIS A 23 18.57 -5.30 -4.54
CA HIS A 23 19.83 -5.94 -4.24
C HIS A 23 19.99 -7.25 -5.01
N LYS A 24 21.12 -7.38 -5.71
CA LYS A 24 21.56 -8.64 -6.29
C LYS A 24 22.38 -9.40 -5.26
N ILE A 25 21.93 -10.61 -4.93
CA ILE A 25 22.56 -11.43 -3.88
C ILE A 25 23.23 -12.66 -4.51
N ARG A 26 24.51 -12.87 -4.20
CA ARG A 26 25.25 -14.07 -4.54
C ARG A 26 26.03 -14.57 -3.32
N SER A 27 25.91 -15.86 -3.02
CA SER A 27 26.59 -16.49 -1.86
C SER A 27 26.33 -15.73 -0.54
N ALA A 28 25.08 -15.28 -0.34
CA ALA A 28 24.62 -14.52 0.83
C ALA A 28 25.28 -13.13 1.01
N LYS A 29 25.89 -12.58 -0.03
CA LYS A 29 26.44 -11.22 -0.04
C LYS A 29 25.75 -10.39 -1.10
N ILE A 30 25.55 -9.10 -0.81
CA ILE A 30 25.09 -8.14 -1.80
C ILE A 30 26.26 -7.87 -2.74
N VAL A 31 26.08 -8.16 -4.02
CA VAL A 31 27.10 -7.93 -5.06
C VAL A 31 26.81 -6.69 -5.89
N GLN A 32 25.54 -6.27 -5.94
CA GLN A 32 25.09 -5.04 -6.61
C GLN A 32 23.90 -4.47 -5.86
N SER A 33 23.79 -3.15 -5.84
CA SER A 33 22.68 -2.43 -5.20
C SER A 33 22.31 -1.22 -6.05
N GLU A 34 21.03 -1.10 -6.39
CA GLU A 34 20.48 0.00 -7.19
C GLU A 34 19.33 0.65 -6.44
N ILE A 35 19.31 1.97 -6.37
CA ILE A 35 18.22 2.74 -5.79
C ILE A 35 17.68 3.73 -6.82
N LEU A 36 16.36 3.86 -6.88
CA LEU A 36 15.65 4.79 -7.74
C LEU A 36 14.51 5.44 -6.97
N SER A 37 14.12 6.64 -7.39
CA SER A 37 12.91 7.30 -6.91
C SER A 37 12.16 7.95 -8.07
N ILE A 38 10.84 7.86 -8.05
CA ILE A 38 9.96 8.50 -9.03
C ILE A 38 8.90 9.29 -8.29
N GLU A 39 8.85 10.58 -8.59
CA GLU A 39 7.80 11.50 -8.15
C GLU A 39 6.69 11.48 -9.19
N ASN A 40 5.53 10.95 -8.83
CA ASN A 40 4.35 10.89 -9.69
C ASN A 40 3.08 10.80 -8.85
N SER A 41 2.07 11.58 -9.16
CA SER A 41 0.75 11.51 -8.51
C SER A 41 0.06 10.15 -8.70
N ASN A 42 0.44 9.40 -9.74
CA ASN A 42 0.00 8.04 -9.96
C ASN A 42 1.02 7.05 -9.38
N THR A 43 0.80 6.63 -8.15
CA THR A 43 1.66 5.69 -7.42
C THR A 43 1.86 4.36 -8.16
N GLU A 44 0.84 3.86 -8.83
CA GLU A 44 0.93 2.60 -9.60
C GLU A 44 1.89 2.73 -10.79
N TYR A 45 1.80 3.85 -11.53
CA TYR A 45 2.72 4.15 -12.61
C TYR A 45 4.17 4.24 -12.10
N ALA A 46 4.38 4.96 -10.98
CA ALA A 46 5.70 5.09 -10.36
C ALA A 46 6.30 3.72 -9.94
N ILE A 47 5.50 2.84 -9.36
CA ILE A 47 5.95 1.48 -8.99
C ILE A 47 6.37 0.70 -10.23
N LYS A 48 5.56 0.75 -11.29
CA LYS A 48 5.83 0.02 -12.53
C LYS A 48 7.10 0.50 -13.22
N GLU A 49 7.29 1.81 -13.32
CA GLU A 49 8.47 2.42 -13.93
C GLU A 49 9.74 2.08 -13.12
N ILE A 50 9.68 2.19 -11.78
CA ILE A 50 10.77 1.76 -10.89
C ILE A 50 11.10 0.28 -11.09
N LEU A 51 10.07 -0.57 -11.16
CA LEU A 51 10.25 -2.01 -11.34
C LEU A 51 10.94 -2.31 -12.67
N ASP A 52 10.43 -1.73 -13.77
CA ASP A 52 10.98 -1.94 -15.12
C ASP A 52 12.44 -1.49 -15.22
N GLU A 53 12.80 -0.36 -14.59
CA GLU A 53 14.19 0.12 -14.57
C GLU A 53 15.12 -0.70 -13.66
N LEU A 54 14.66 -1.07 -12.46
CA LEU A 54 15.46 -1.88 -11.55
C LEU A 54 15.67 -3.29 -12.09
N GLU A 55 14.64 -3.90 -12.72
CA GLU A 55 14.76 -5.20 -13.38
C GLU A 55 15.81 -5.18 -14.51
N LYS A 56 15.87 -4.10 -15.29
CA LYS A 56 16.91 -3.91 -16.31
C LYS A 56 18.31 -3.78 -15.69
N LYS A 57 18.48 -2.92 -14.67
CA LYS A 57 19.78 -2.66 -14.04
C LYS A 57 20.34 -3.88 -13.31
N ILE A 58 19.50 -4.63 -12.62
CA ILE A 58 19.88 -5.84 -11.86
C ILE A 58 19.92 -7.08 -12.76
N ASN A 59 19.28 -7.03 -13.92
CA ASN A 59 19.05 -8.15 -14.84
C ASN A 59 18.35 -9.33 -14.13
N THR A 60 17.24 -9.02 -13.46
CA THR A 60 16.43 -9.99 -12.70
C THR A 60 14.98 -9.52 -12.69
N ARG A 61 14.04 -10.44 -12.69
CA ARG A 61 12.60 -10.16 -12.46
C ARG A 61 12.26 -10.37 -11.00
N PHE A 62 11.43 -9.46 -10.49
CA PHE A 62 10.93 -9.52 -9.13
C PHE A 62 9.46 -9.96 -9.11
N GLU A 63 9.16 -10.94 -8.27
CA GLU A 63 7.78 -11.40 -7.99
C GLU A 63 7.32 -10.93 -6.60
N PHE A 64 8.27 -10.62 -5.72
CA PHE A 64 8.03 -10.26 -4.32
C PHE A 64 8.76 -8.97 -3.96
N ALA A 65 8.12 -8.18 -3.10
CA ALA A 65 8.74 -6.98 -2.55
C ALA A 65 8.56 -6.88 -1.03
N TYR A 66 9.56 -6.39 -0.34
CA TYR A 66 9.42 -5.87 1.01
C TYR A 66 8.98 -4.42 0.92
N VAL A 67 7.92 -4.07 1.61
CA VAL A 67 7.28 -2.77 1.49
C VAL A 67 7.34 -2.04 2.82
N VAL A 68 7.64 -0.76 2.76
CA VAL A 68 7.45 0.17 3.85
C VAL A 68 6.55 1.30 3.38
N SER A 69 5.61 1.69 4.22
CA SER A 69 4.73 2.82 3.94
C SER A 69 4.38 3.55 5.22
N ASN A 70 4.12 4.85 5.10
CA ASN A 70 3.46 5.65 6.10
C ASN A 70 2.03 5.90 5.63
N ILE A 71 1.05 5.68 6.50
CA ILE A 71 -0.37 5.86 6.19
C ILE A 71 -0.92 6.95 7.12
N GLU A 72 -1.76 7.85 6.58
CA GLU A 72 -2.40 8.91 7.34
C GLU A 72 -3.35 8.32 8.39
N ASN A 73 -4.22 7.41 7.97
CA ASN A 73 -5.23 6.83 8.83
C ASN A 73 -4.67 5.60 9.55
N ASN A 74 -4.14 5.82 10.74
CA ASN A 74 -3.61 4.78 11.60
C ASN A 74 -4.06 4.97 13.04
N ILE A 75 -3.99 3.91 13.82
CA ILE A 75 -4.23 3.95 15.26
C ILE A 75 -3.07 3.30 16.01
N PHE A 76 -2.84 3.80 17.21
CA PHE A 76 -1.87 3.26 18.15
C PHE A 76 -2.54 3.01 19.49
N TYR A 77 -2.36 1.80 20.03
CA TYR A 77 -2.86 1.47 21.36
C TYR A 77 -1.99 0.43 22.06
N LYS A 78 -2.19 0.30 23.38
CA LYS A 78 -1.55 -0.73 24.20
C LYS A 78 -2.60 -1.73 24.66
N LYS A 79 -2.29 -3.02 24.55
CA LYS A 79 -3.18 -4.10 24.99
C LYS A 79 -2.45 -5.02 25.95
N LYS A 80 -3.10 -5.30 27.09
CA LYS A 80 -2.65 -6.31 28.03
C LYS A 80 -3.32 -7.64 27.69
N CYS A 81 -2.51 -8.68 27.52
CA CYS A 81 -2.95 -10.05 27.33
C CYS A 81 -2.54 -10.91 28.51
N LEU A 82 -3.47 -11.76 28.97
CA LEU A 82 -3.23 -12.68 30.07
C LEU A 82 -3.44 -14.11 29.57
N TYR A 83 -2.48 -14.98 29.79
CA TYR A 83 -2.55 -16.40 29.51
C TYR A 83 -2.38 -17.17 30.84
N LYS A 84 -3.37 -17.96 31.22
CA LYS A 84 -3.45 -18.65 32.51
C LYS A 84 -3.30 -20.16 32.33
N ASN A 85 -2.95 -20.83 33.43
CA ASN A 85 -2.87 -22.31 33.54
C ASN A 85 -1.87 -22.92 32.53
N ILE A 86 -0.67 -22.36 32.46
CA ILE A 86 0.44 -22.90 31.65
C ILE A 86 1.02 -24.09 32.46
N LEU A 87 0.89 -25.29 31.91
CA LEU A 87 1.36 -26.54 32.54
C LEU A 87 2.74 -27.00 32.03
N HIS A 88 3.46 -26.12 31.37
CA HIS A 88 4.77 -26.39 30.81
C HIS A 88 5.63 -25.12 30.83
N LYS A 89 6.93 -25.23 30.62
CA LYS A 89 7.80 -24.06 30.49
C LYS A 89 7.32 -23.17 29.34
N ILE A 90 7.14 -21.89 29.62
CA ILE A 90 6.65 -20.90 28.64
C ILE A 90 7.49 -20.97 27.36
N ASN A 91 6.83 -21.08 26.25
CA ASN A 91 7.45 -21.21 24.94
C ASN A 91 6.88 -20.21 23.91
N SER A 92 7.38 -20.25 22.69
CA SER A 92 6.96 -19.33 21.63
C SER A 92 5.49 -19.48 21.21
N ASN A 93 4.89 -20.68 21.38
CA ASN A 93 3.48 -20.89 21.03
C ASN A 93 2.54 -20.20 22.03
N ASP A 94 2.94 -20.05 23.29
CA ASP A 94 2.14 -19.34 24.29
C ASP A 94 2.03 -17.86 23.98
N ILE A 95 3.14 -17.26 23.52
CA ILE A 95 3.15 -15.87 23.04
C ILE A 95 2.33 -15.75 21.75
N LYS A 96 2.45 -16.73 20.84
CA LYS A 96 1.66 -16.74 19.60
C LYS A 96 0.16 -16.79 19.89
N LYS A 97 -0.30 -17.61 20.82
CA LYS A 97 -1.70 -17.66 21.25
C LYS A 97 -2.20 -16.31 21.79
N GLN A 98 -1.36 -15.60 22.57
CA GLN A 98 -1.71 -14.24 23.02
C GLN A 98 -1.86 -13.25 21.85
N ILE A 99 -0.99 -13.34 20.85
CA ILE A 99 -1.07 -12.50 19.63
C ILE A 99 -2.31 -12.87 18.82
N ASP A 100 -2.61 -14.15 18.64
CA ASP A 100 -3.82 -14.61 17.94
C ASP A 100 -5.09 -14.09 18.62
N HIS A 101 -5.17 -14.19 19.95
CA HIS A 101 -6.27 -13.63 20.73
C HIS A 101 -6.37 -12.10 20.59
N LEU A 102 -5.22 -11.40 20.59
CA LEU A 102 -5.18 -9.95 20.38
C LEU A 102 -5.71 -9.58 18.99
N LEU A 103 -5.38 -10.34 17.95
CA LEU A 103 -5.85 -10.11 16.59
C LEU A 103 -7.36 -10.29 16.46
N ILE A 104 -7.92 -11.35 17.06
CA ILE A 104 -9.38 -11.57 17.10
C ILE A 104 -10.05 -10.39 17.80
N LYS A 105 -9.53 -10.01 18.96
CA LYS A 105 -10.09 -8.89 19.72
C LYS A 105 -9.91 -7.53 19.03
N ASN A 106 -8.88 -7.35 18.21
CA ASN A 106 -8.76 -6.14 17.39
C ASN A 106 -9.85 -6.09 16.31
N GLU A 107 -10.24 -7.21 15.72
CA GLU A 107 -11.34 -7.25 14.76
C GLU A 107 -12.69 -6.86 15.40
N GLU A 108 -12.88 -7.13 16.69
CA GLU A 108 -14.05 -6.71 17.47
C GLU A 108 -13.99 -5.22 17.86
N ASP A 109 -12.84 -4.79 18.44
CA ASP A 109 -12.68 -3.44 19.03
C ASP A 109 -12.42 -2.37 17.93
N ASN A 110 -11.75 -2.72 16.81
CA ASN A 110 -11.31 -1.82 15.74
C ASN A 110 -11.47 -2.49 14.37
N PRO A 111 -12.70 -2.74 13.89
CA PRO A 111 -12.95 -3.53 12.68
C PRO A 111 -12.35 -2.93 11.40
N ASP A 112 -12.19 -1.60 11.34
CA ASP A 112 -11.64 -0.89 10.18
C ASP A 112 -10.11 -0.87 10.11
N TYR A 113 -9.44 -1.42 11.13
CA TYR A 113 -7.98 -1.34 11.24
C TYR A 113 -7.33 -2.73 11.30
N LEU A 114 -6.24 -2.89 10.56
CA LEU A 114 -5.41 -4.09 10.58
C LEU A 114 -4.10 -3.82 11.32
N PRO A 115 -3.76 -4.59 12.38
CA PRO A 115 -2.46 -4.51 13.02
C PRO A 115 -1.31 -4.80 12.04
N ILE A 116 -0.39 -3.83 11.90
CA ILE A 116 0.83 -3.95 11.11
C ILE A 116 1.99 -4.37 12.00
N HIS A 117 2.03 -3.81 13.22
CA HIS A 117 3.01 -4.19 14.23
C HIS A 117 2.32 -4.52 15.55
N ILE A 118 2.71 -5.65 16.15
CA ILE A 118 2.40 -6.01 17.52
C ILE A 118 3.74 -6.21 18.22
N ILE A 119 4.12 -5.23 19.05
CA ILE A 119 5.43 -5.16 19.66
C ILE A 119 5.29 -5.45 21.15
N PRO A 120 5.90 -6.52 21.66
CA PRO A 120 5.89 -6.80 23.09
C PRO A 120 6.74 -5.77 23.84
N ILE A 121 6.12 -5.07 24.80
CA ILE A 121 6.79 -4.08 25.64
C ILE A 121 7.29 -4.70 26.93
N LYS A 122 6.46 -5.58 27.51
CA LYS A 122 6.72 -6.11 28.85
C LYS A 122 6.08 -7.48 28.99
N TYR A 123 6.82 -8.38 29.61
CA TYR A 123 6.31 -9.65 30.10
C TYR A 123 6.40 -9.72 31.64
N THR A 124 5.40 -10.35 32.23
CA THR A 124 5.32 -10.58 33.67
C THR A 124 4.77 -11.98 33.90
N THR A 125 5.37 -12.75 34.79
CA THR A 125 4.87 -14.03 35.27
C THR A 125 4.53 -13.89 36.75
N ASP A 126 4.04 -14.94 37.37
CA ASP A 126 3.68 -14.91 38.81
C ASP A 126 4.89 -14.53 39.67
N ASN A 127 6.05 -15.10 39.37
CA ASN A 127 7.28 -14.92 40.13
C ASN A 127 8.22 -13.85 39.58
N ASN A 128 8.04 -13.41 38.32
CA ASN A 128 9.00 -12.54 37.67
C ASN A 128 8.33 -11.30 37.04
N LYS A 129 8.85 -10.10 37.34
CA LYS A 129 8.39 -8.81 36.80
C LYS A 129 9.39 -8.23 35.80
N ASN A 130 8.89 -7.55 34.78
CA ASN A 130 9.72 -6.82 33.78
C ASN A 130 10.66 -7.69 32.94
N LEU A 131 10.21 -8.85 32.52
CA LEU A 131 10.99 -9.75 31.68
C LEU A 131 11.12 -9.22 30.25
N LYS A 132 12.32 -9.31 29.68
CA LYS A 132 12.58 -9.07 28.24
C LYS A 132 12.12 -10.26 27.38
N SER A 133 12.17 -11.47 27.94
CA SER A 133 11.67 -12.69 27.29
C SER A 133 11.17 -13.67 28.38
N PRO A 134 9.98 -14.21 28.26
CA PRO A 134 9.44 -15.19 29.21
C PRO A 134 9.79 -16.63 28.84
N ILE A 135 10.44 -16.87 27.70
CA ILE A 135 10.68 -18.22 27.16
C ILE A 135 11.62 -19.02 28.07
N GLY A 136 11.17 -20.22 28.45
CA GLY A 136 11.92 -21.14 29.29
C GLY A 136 11.63 -20.99 30.77
N ILE A 137 10.82 -20.01 31.17
CA ILE A 137 10.38 -19.82 32.56
C ILE A 137 9.27 -20.82 32.87
N ASP A 138 9.32 -21.37 34.07
CA ASP A 138 8.34 -22.32 34.61
C ASP A 138 7.41 -21.55 35.57
N ASP A 139 6.29 -21.07 35.02
CA ASP A 139 5.29 -20.30 35.74
C ASP A 139 3.89 -20.58 35.17
N TYR A 140 2.86 -20.47 35.99
CA TYR A 140 1.46 -20.80 35.62
C TYR A 140 0.78 -19.70 34.80
N ASN A 141 1.16 -18.45 34.99
CA ASN A 141 0.52 -17.32 34.33
C ASN A 141 1.53 -16.43 33.58
N LEU A 142 1.16 -16.01 32.37
CA LEU A 142 1.92 -15.07 31.59
C LEU A 142 1.07 -13.86 31.26
N SER A 143 1.47 -12.69 31.75
CA SER A 143 0.90 -11.39 31.35
C SER A 143 1.86 -10.67 30.43
N SER A 144 1.37 -10.26 29.26
CA SER A 144 2.13 -9.52 28.28
C SER A 144 1.45 -8.18 27.97
N ILE A 145 2.24 -7.13 27.80
CA ILE A 145 1.75 -5.85 27.29
C ILE A 145 2.35 -5.65 25.89
N PHE A 146 1.47 -5.45 24.92
CA PHE A 146 1.84 -5.19 23.54
C PHE A 146 1.50 -3.74 23.16
N SER A 147 2.38 -3.09 22.42
CA SER A 147 2.05 -1.91 21.61
C SER A 147 1.64 -2.35 20.23
N VAL A 148 0.54 -1.81 19.74
CA VAL A 148 -0.04 -2.14 18.44
C VAL A 148 -0.06 -0.88 17.59
N ILE A 149 0.49 -0.98 16.38
CA ILE A 149 0.32 -0.01 15.30
C ILE A 149 -0.59 -0.68 14.28
N ALA A 150 -1.75 -0.09 14.01
CA ALA A 150 -2.71 -0.63 13.07
C ALA A 150 -3.07 0.42 12.02
N TYR A 151 -3.15 -0.02 10.78
CA TYR A 151 -3.45 0.80 9.62
C TYR A 151 -4.90 0.61 9.19
N ASN A 152 -5.51 1.68 8.69
CA ASN A 152 -6.82 1.63 8.10
C ASN A 152 -6.85 0.64 6.92
N LYS A 153 -7.85 -0.24 6.89
CA LYS A 153 -7.96 -1.30 5.88
C LYS A 153 -8.06 -0.75 4.44
N PRO A 154 -8.88 0.27 4.12
CA PRO A 154 -8.95 0.87 2.80
C PRO A 154 -7.59 1.38 2.27
N ASP A 155 -6.80 2.04 3.11
CA ASP A 155 -5.50 2.56 2.69
C ASP A 155 -4.48 1.45 2.44
N LEU A 156 -4.51 0.40 3.26
CA LEU A 156 -3.73 -0.81 3.00
C LEU A 156 -4.14 -1.49 1.70
N GLN A 157 -5.44 -1.57 1.42
CA GLN A 157 -5.95 -2.16 0.19
C GLN A 157 -5.45 -1.42 -1.06
N LYS A 158 -5.34 -0.09 -1.01
CA LYS A 158 -4.72 0.69 -2.09
C LYS A 158 -3.28 0.23 -2.34
N ILE A 159 -2.47 0.09 -1.28
CA ILE A 159 -1.08 -0.37 -1.42
C ILE A 159 -1.03 -1.77 -2.03
N TYR A 160 -1.85 -2.71 -1.52
CA TYR A 160 -1.93 -4.05 -2.08
C TYR A 160 -2.36 -4.05 -3.55
N SER A 161 -3.34 -3.20 -3.93
CA SER A 161 -3.80 -3.10 -5.31
C SER A 161 -2.69 -2.59 -6.23
N TYR A 162 -1.93 -1.57 -5.84
CA TYR A 162 -0.79 -1.06 -6.60
C TYR A 162 0.28 -2.12 -6.85
N LEU A 163 0.61 -2.89 -5.81
CA LEU A 163 1.58 -3.99 -5.91
C LEU A 163 1.06 -5.12 -6.79
N TYR A 164 -0.19 -5.50 -6.58
CA TYR A 164 -0.82 -6.57 -7.34
C TYR A 164 -0.88 -6.25 -8.84
N HIS A 165 -1.26 -5.02 -9.22
CA HIS A 165 -1.27 -4.59 -10.61
C HIS A 165 0.13 -4.47 -11.22
N SER A 166 1.14 -4.28 -10.39
CA SER A 166 2.55 -4.38 -10.79
C SER A 166 3.07 -5.82 -10.75
N LYS A 167 2.20 -6.81 -10.47
CA LYS A 167 2.51 -8.24 -10.34
C LYS A 167 3.56 -8.56 -9.27
N LEU A 168 3.54 -7.75 -8.23
CA LEU A 168 4.37 -7.92 -7.04
C LEU A 168 3.50 -8.42 -5.89
N GLU A 169 3.95 -9.47 -5.22
CA GLU A 169 3.41 -9.87 -3.93
C GLU A 169 4.21 -9.20 -2.81
N PRO A 170 3.59 -8.49 -1.87
CA PRO A 170 4.30 -8.02 -0.70
C PRO A 170 4.67 -9.20 0.21
N GLU A 171 5.95 -9.36 0.52
CA GLU A 171 6.38 -10.28 1.59
C GLU A 171 5.89 -9.79 2.94
N VAL A 172 5.96 -8.49 3.15
CA VAL A 172 5.43 -7.79 4.33
C VAL A 172 5.31 -6.30 4.05
N ILE A 173 4.37 -5.65 4.73
CA ILE A 173 4.26 -4.19 4.80
C ILE A 173 4.63 -3.76 6.22
N LEU A 174 5.58 -2.84 6.36
CA LEU A 174 6.07 -2.30 7.62
C LEU A 174 5.81 -0.79 7.71
N ASP A 175 5.69 -0.29 8.93
CA ASP A 175 5.61 1.14 9.22
C ASP A 175 6.98 1.82 9.13
N GLY A 176 7.03 3.03 8.57
CA GLY A 176 8.28 3.77 8.40
C GLY A 176 8.95 4.14 9.71
N SER A 177 8.19 4.54 10.73
CA SER A 177 8.77 4.86 12.05
C SER A 177 9.38 3.62 12.70
N PHE A 178 8.75 2.47 12.50
CA PHE A 178 9.27 1.19 13.01
C PHE A 178 10.65 0.89 12.44
N VAL A 179 10.82 0.92 11.12
CA VAL A 179 12.11 0.57 10.49
C VAL A 179 13.21 1.59 10.81
N ILE A 180 12.86 2.88 10.93
CA ILE A 180 13.79 3.93 11.35
C ILE A 180 14.24 3.71 12.80
N ALA A 181 13.29 3.41 13.70
CA ALA A 181 13.63 3.12 15.10
C ALA A 181 14.59 1.93 15.22
N GLN A 182 14.36 0.88 14.43
CA GLN A 182 15.23 -0.31 14.45
C GLN A 182 16.65 -0.04 13.96
N LYS A 183 16.83 0.91 13.06
CA LYS A 183 18.16 1.25 12.51
C LYS A 183 18.91 2.28 13.32
N TYR A 184 18.27 3.40 13.65
CA TYR A 184 18.98 4.59 14.14
C TYR A 184 18.93 4.77 15.65
N ARG A 185 17.93 4.19 16.35
CA ARG A 185 17.83 4.28 17.81
C ARG A 185 18.92 3.41 18.48
N LYS A 186 19.72 4.03 19.36
CA LYS A 186 20.63 3.31 20.25
C LYS A 186 19.88 2.81 21.49
N GLN A 187 20.50 1.93 22.27
CA GLN A 187 19.85 1.27 23.40
C GLN A 187 19.35 2.27 24.47
N GLU A 188 20.09 3.33 24.71
CA GLU A 188 19.77 4.35 25.73
C GLU A 188 18.93 5.51 25.20
N ASP A 189 18.70 5.60 23.88
CA ASP A 189 17.97 6.70 23.27
C ASP A 189 16.46 6.57 23.52
N VAL A 190 15.86 7.66 23.96
CA VAL A 190 14.42 7.90 23.85
C VAL A 190 14.24 8.90 22.73
N CYS A 191 13.77 8.44 21.59
CA CYS A 191 13.74 9.26 20.40
C CYS A 191 12.33 9.56 19.91
N LEU A 192 12.13 10.78 19.41
CA LEU A 192 11.03 11.16 18.54
C LEU A 192 11.43 10.86 17.10
N ILE A 193 10.57 10.16 16.38
CA ILE A 193 10.66 9.96 14.94
C ILE A 193 9.59 10.79 14.27
N VAL A 194 9.99 11.63 13.33
CA VAL A 194 9.15 12.50 12.51
C VAL A 194 9.24 12.00 11.07
N ASN A 195 8.17 11.40 10.58
CA ASN A 195 8.07 11.05 9.16
C ASN A 195 7.22 12.14 8.48
N LEU A 196 7.90 13.05 7.78
CA LEU A 196 7.32 14.20 7.14
C LEU A 196 6.91 13.86 5.70
N GLU A 197 5.64 13.51 5.52
CA GLU A 197 5.04 13.23 4.21
C GLU A 197 4.51 14.51 3.54
N ASN A 198 3.94 14.41 2.36
CA ASN A 198 3.43 15.58 1.65
C ASN A 198 2.22 16.21 2.33
N TYR A 199 1.24 15.41 2.74
CA TYR A 199 -0.03 15.89 3.30
C TYR A 199 -0.19 15.67 4.81
N PHE A 200 0.60 14.79 5.39
CA PHE A 200 0.54 14.48 6.82
C PHE A 200 1.94 14.21 7.40
N THR A 201 2.02 14.14 8.72
CA THR A 201 3.25 13.80 9.44
C THR A 201 2.95 12.78 10.52
N ASN A 202 3.70 11.67 10.52
CA ASN A 202 3.64 10.71 11.61
C ASN A 202 4.68 11.05 12.67
N LEU A 203 4.21 11.26 13.90
CA LEU A 203 5.01 11.55 15.09
C LEU A 203 4.98 10.34 16.00
N SER A 204 6.13 9.78 16.34
CA SER A 204 6.20 8.60 17.23
C SER A 204 7.39 8.67 18.19
N ILE A 205 7.15 8.29 19.46
CA ILE A 205 8.20 8.25 20.48
C ILE A 205 8.54 6.79 20.77
N TRP A 206 9.82 6.48 20.68
CA TRP A 206 10.36 5.13 20.81
C TRP A 206 11.35 5.02 21.98
N LYS A 207 11.20 3.97 22.79
CA LYS A 207 12.10 3.53 23.86
C LYS A 207 12.72 2.17 23.51
N GLU A 208 13.65 1.69 24.31
CA GLU A 208 14.24 0.34 24.15
C GLU A 208 13.14 -0.73 24.05
N THR A 209 12.08 -0.60 24.82
CA THR A 209 10.98 -1.57 24.88
C THR A 209 10.01 -1.48 23.71
N GLY A 210 10.04 -0.41 22.92
CA GLY A 210 9.12 -0.19 21.77
C GLY A 210 8.49 1.20 21.76
N PRO A 211 7.48 1.41 20.90
CA PRO A 211 6.79 2.69 20.80
C PRO A 211 5.94 2.96 22.05
N VAL A 212 6.01 4.18 22.53
CA VAL A 212 5.24 4.65 23.69
C VAL A 212 4.16 5.67 23.32
N PHE A 213 4.33 6.30 22.16
CA PHE A 213 3.42 7.27 21.59
C PHE A 213 3.47 7.18 20.05
N PHE A 214 2.31 7.40 19.40
CA PHE A 214 2.18 7.50 17.96
C PHE A 214 0.99 8.40 17.63
N LYS A 215 1.18 9.39 16.79
CA LYS A 215 0.14 10.33 16.36
C LYS A 215 0.39 10.74 14.92
N THR A 216 -0.65 10.76 14.12
CA THR A 216 -0.63 11.39 12.79
C THR A 216 -1.21 12.78 12.87
N VAL A 217 -0.51 13.75 12.33
CA VAL A 217 -0.93 15.12 12.17
C VAL A 217 -1.25 15.35 10.71
N LYS A 218 -2.44 15.88 10.39
CA LYS A 218 -2.92 16.09 9.01
C LYS A 218 -2.31 17.34 8.35
N PHE A 219 -1.02 17.55 8.58
CA PHE A 219 -0.20 18.59 7.97
C PHE A 219 1.17 17.99 7.62
N GLY A 220 1.62 18.23 6.41
CA GLY A 220 2.88 17.76 5.88
C GLY A 220 3.65 18.85 5.14
N LYS A 221 4.53 18.47 4.23
CA LYS A 221 5.34 19.42 3.44
C LYS A 221 4.51 20.40 2.63
N ASN A 222 3.36 19.97 2.11
CA ASN A 222 2.50 20.82 1.30
C ASN A 222 1.92 22.01 2.09
N PHE A 223 1.83 21.92 3.42
CA PHE A 223 1.48 23.07 4.25
C PHE A 223 2.42 24.27 4.02
N VAL A 224 3.72 24.02 3.90
CA VAL A 224 4.71 25.07 3.61
C VAL A 224 4.52 25.62 2.20
N ILE A 225 4.26 24.76 1.22
CA ILE A 225 4.00 25.16 -0.17
C ILE A 225 2.75 26.00 -0.27
N GLU A 226 1.67 25.60 0.42
CA GLU A 226 0.42 26.38 0.48
C GLU A 226 0.60 27.75 1.14
N LYS A 227 1.46 27.86 2.15
CA LYS A 227 1.80 29.17 2.74
C LYS A 227 2.53 30.07 1.76
N ILE A 228 3.48 29.54 1.00
CA ILE A 228 4.18 30.27 -0.07
C ILE A 228 3.18 30.73 -1.12
N LEU A 229 2.36 29.81 -1.63
CA LEU A 229 1.34 30.05 -2.63
C LEU A 229 0.39 31.17 -2.21
N ASN A 230 -0.16 31.11 -0.98
CA ASN A 230 -1.11 32.08 -0.47
C ASN A 230 -0.46 33.45 -0.18
N THR A 231 0.80 33.46 0.29
CA THR A 231 1.50 34.69 0.63
C THR A 231 1.92 35.46 -0.62
N LEU A 232 2.35 34.74 -1.65
CA LEU A 232 2.86 35.32 -2.89
C LEU A 232 1.81 35.37 -4.01
N ASN A 233 0.62 34.81 -3.79
CA ASN A 233 -0.47 34.70 -4.77
C ASN A 233 -0.01 34.07 -6.11
N ILE A 234 0.71 32.97 -6.04
CA ILE A 234 1.24 32.20 -7.16
C ILE A 234 0.56 30.83 -7.25
N ASN A 235 0.77 30.07 -8.31
CA ASN A 235 0.25 28.72 -8.43
C ASN A 235 1.08 27.70 -7.60
N PHE A 236 0.54 26.48 -7.43
CA PHE A 236 1.17 25.43 -6.63
C PHE A 236 2.52 24.97 -7.22
N GLU A 237 2.63 24.88 -8.53
CA GLU A 237 3.83 24.39 -9.23
C GLU A 237 5.00 25.36 -9.03
N ASP A 238 4.75 26.66 -9.17
CA ASP A 238 5.76 27.70 -8.92
C ASP A 238 6.18 27.72 -7.44
N ALA A 239 5.22 27.63 -6.51
CA ALA A 239 5.51 27.58 -5.07
C ALA A 239 6.36 26.33 -4.70
N TYR A 240 6.07 25.19 -5.30
CA TYR A 240 6.83 23.94 -5.12
C TYR A 240 8.27 24.06 -5.64
N LEU A 241 8.45 24.64 -6.82
CA LEU A 241 9.77 24.88 -7.40
C LEU A 241 10.59 25.87 -6.56
N MET A 242 9.98 26.95 -6.08
CA MET A 242 10.62 27.94 -5.21
C MET A 242 11.07 27.34 -3.89
N GLU A 243 10.21 26.53 -3.24
CA GLU A 243 10.59 25.80 -2.03
C GLU A 243 11.77 24.88 -2.29
N LYS A 244 11.81 24.24 -3.47
CA LYS A 244 12.88 23.34 -3.89
C LYS A 244 14.20 24.07 -4.18
N GLU A 245 14.17 25.22 -4.82
CA GLU A 245 15.39 25.98 -5.20
C GLU A 245 16.08 26.63 -4.01
N ILE A 246 15.35 27.25 -3.10
CA ILE A 246 15.94 27.91 -1.90
C ILE A 246 16.64 26.92 -0.97
N ILE A 247 16.28 25.71 -1.02
CA ILE A 247 16.74 24.62 -0.17
C ILE A 247 18.19 24.22 -0.41
N ASN A 248 18.69 24.44 -1.58
CA ASN A 248 20.09 24.17 -1.93
C ASN A 248 21.04 25.31 -1.51
N LEU A 249 20.50 26.42 -0.98
CA LEU A 249 21.30 27.53 -0.51
C LEU A 249 21.63 27.34 0.98
N SER A 250 22.93 27.23 1.27
CA SER A 250 23.48 27.23 2.64
C SER A 250 23.01 28.48 3.40
N ILE A 251 22.78 28.32 4.71
CA ILE A 251 22.37 29.42 5.61
C ILE A 251 23.46 30.51 5.73
N GLU A 252 24.66 30.22 5.27
CA GLU A 252 25.83 31.06 5.31
C GLU A 252 26.08 31.62 3.92
N GLU A 253 25.61 32.83 3.63
CA GLU A 253 26.33 33.81 2.85
C GLU A 253 25.40 34.97 2.42
N ASN A 254 25.95 36.16 2.55
CA ASN A 254 25.48 37.46 2.05
C ASN A 254 25.22 37.44 0.54
N ASP A 255 24.20 36.75 0.05
CA ASP A 255 23.88 36.77 -1.37
C ASP A 255 22.96 37.93 -1.72
N ARG A 256 23.58 38.86 -2.42
CA ARG A 256 22.95 39.99 -3.12
C ARG A 256 21.78 39.50 -3.97
N TYR A 257 20.75 40.35 -4.02
CA TYR A 257 19.56 40.28 -4.84
C TYR A 257 19.73 39.51 -6.17
N PHE A 258 19.13 38.34 -6.26
CA PHE A 258 18.75 37.76 -7.53
C PHE A 258 17.25 37.47 -7.47
N PRO A 259 16.41 37.95 -8.41
CA PRO A 259 15.02 37.52 -8.47
C PRO A 259 14.96 36.00 -8.66
N VAL A 260 14.04 35.37 -7.98
CA VAL A 260 13.82 33.90 -8.08
C VAL A 260 13.42 33.49 -9.50
N SER A 261 12.81 34.41 -10.24
CA SER A 261 12.67 34.40 -11.71
C SER A 261 12.33 35.82 -12.16
N ASP A 262 12.57 36.12 -13.44
CA ASP A 262 12.17 37.39 -14.08
C ASP A 262 10.64 37.64 -14.05
N LYS A 263 9.88 36.72 -13.54
CA LYS A 263 8.41 36.78 -13.39
C LYS A 263 7.91 37.33 -12.06
N PHE A 264 8.74 37.41 -11.03
CA PHE A 264 8.29 37.67 -9.66
C PHE A 264 9.11 38.75 -8.96
N ASP A 265 8.44 39.71 -8.36
CA ASP A 265 8.99 40.90 -7.71
C ASP A 265 9.33 40.69 -6.22
N PHE A 266 9.99 39.57 -5.87
CA PHE A 266 10.42 39.35 -4.49
C PHE A 266 11.83 38.72 -4.42
N THR A 267 12.50 38.93 -3.30
CA THR A 267 13.87 38.49 -3.06
C THR A 267 13.94 37.10 -2.47
N LYS A 268 15.07 36.40 -2.66
CA LYS A 268 15.36 35.13 -2.00
C LYS A 268 15.25 35.23 -0.48
N GLU A 269 15.61 36.36 0.08
CA GLU A 269 15.52 36.60 1.53
C GLU A 269 14.08 36.66 2.04
N GLU A 270 13.20 37.31 1.28
CA GLU A 270 11.76 37.35 1.59
C GLU A 270 11.15 35.96 1.49
N LEU A 271 11.44 35.23 0.43
CA LEU A 271 10.99 33.83 0.29
C LEU A 271 11.52 32.93 1.42
N LYS A 272 12.80 33.10 1.81
CA LYS A 272 13.38 32.40 2.97
C LYS A 272 12.63 32.71 4.29
N LYS A 273 12.27 33.97 4.52
CA LYS A 273 11.46 34.38 5.68
C LYS A 273 10.09 33.74 5.68
N ILE A 274 9.41 33.69 4.53
CA ILE A 274 8.11 33.03 4.37
C ILE A 274 8.23 31.53 4.67
N ILE A 275 9.20 30.84 4.09
CA ILE A 275 9.44 29.40 4.32
C ILE A 275 9.73 29.11 5.80
N LEU A 276 10.61 29.88 6.41
CA LEU A 276 10.96 29.71 7.84
C LEU A 276 9.75 29.97 8.73
N SER A 277 8.93 30.97 8.43
CA SER A 277 7.68 31.25 9.14
C SER A 277 6.70 30.09 9.03
N ALA A 278 6.53 29.53 7.81
CA ALA A 278 5.65 28.39 7.56
C ALA A 278 6.11 27.13 8.33
N TYR A 279 7.41 26.83 8.34
CA TYR A 279 7.95 25.72 9.16
C TYR A 279 7.76 25.93 10.65
N ARG A 280 7.93 27.16 11.16
CA ARG A 280 7.68 27.47 12.58
C ARG A 280 6.20 27.24 12.95
N GLU A 281 5.29 27.63 12.08
CA GLU A 281 3.86 27.37 12.27
C GLU A 281 3.56 25.87 12.27
N LEU A 282 4.13 25.12 11.35
CA LEU A 282 4.03 23.66 11.31
C LEU A 282 4.57 23.00 12.59
N LEU A 283 5.71 23.47 13.09
CA LEU A 283 6.29 22.97 14.33
C LEU A 283 5.45 23.32 15.57
N SER A 284 4.78 24.46 15.59
CA SER A 284 3.86 24.81 16.67
C SER A 284 2.67 23.85 16.73
N ILE A 285 2.18 23.40 15.55
CA ILE A 285 1.14 22.37 15.47
C ILE A 285 1.67 21.04 16.04
N PHE A 286 2.89 20.64 15.67
CA PHE A 286 3.50 19.43 16.22
C PHE A 286 3.69 19.53 17.74
N GLU A 287 4.18 20.65 18.23
CA GLU A 287 4.40 20.86 19.66
C GLU A 287 3.11 20.72 20.48
N ASN A 288 2.00 21.27 19.99
CA ASN A 288 0.69 21.14 20.64
C ASN A 288 0.28 19.65 20.79
N GLU A 289 0.67 18.80 19.86
CA GLU A 289 0.33 17.37 19.87
C GLU A 289 1.27 16.52 20.74
N ILE A 290 2.52 16.94 20.96
CA ILE A 290 3.54 16.08 21.55
C ILE A 290 4.25 16.64 22.79
N SER A 291 4.06 17.92 23.17
CA SER A 291 4.82 18.59 24.25
C SER A 291 4.76 17.85 25.59
N GLU A 292 3.57 17.41 26.00
CA GLU A 292 3.40 16.62 27.21
C GLU A 292 4.14 15.27 27.13
N CYS A 293 4.09 14.61 25.96
CA CYS A 293 4.73 13.34 25.75
C CYS A 293 6.26 13.46 25.70
N LEU A 294 6.81 14.54 25.13
CA LEU A 294 8.24 14.81 25.12
C LEU A 294 8.79 14.92 26.56
N LYS A 295 8.11 15.71 27.42
CA LYS A 295 8.48 15.87 28.83
C LYS A 295 8.31 14.57 29.62
N LYS A 296 7.15 13.91 29.50
CA LYS A 296 6.83 12.66 30.21
C LYS A 296 7.81 11.54 29.91
N HIS A 297 8.34 11.48 28.70
CA HIS A 297 9.21 10.39 28.28
C HIS A 297 10.69 10.76 28.25
N ASN A 298 11.08 12.01 28.54
CA ASN A 298 12.46 12.50 28.51
C ASN A 298 13.12 12.25 27.16
N VAL A 299 12.47 12.70 26.08
CA VAL A 299 13.00 12.53 24.71
C VAL A 299 14.32 13.30 24.60
N ASN A 300 15.37 12.60 24.16
CA ASN A 300 16.72 13.14 24.06
C ASN A 300 17.25 13.26 22.63
N LYS A 301 16.49 12.77 21.64
CA LYS A 301 16.89 12.77 20.24
C LYS A 301 15.70 12.83 19.29
N ILE A 302 15.87 13.51 18.17
CA ILE A 302 14.85 13.58 17.10
C ILE A 302 15.46 13.01 15.82
N PHE A 303 14.75 12.12 15.16
CA PHE A 303 15.05 11.64 13.82
C PHE A 303 13.99 12.12 12.84
N ILE A 304 14.40 12.77 11.76
CA ILE A 304 13.52 13.34 10.76
C ILE A 304 13.76 12.61 9.44
N SER A 305 12.70 12.08 8.85
CA SER A 305 12.70 11.46 7.51
C SER A 305 11.71 12.16 6.59
N GLY A 306 11.82 11.92 5.29
CA GLY A 306 10.90 12.47 4.29
C GLY A 306 11.34 13.82 3.73
N SER A 307 12.46 14.39 4.19
CA SER A 307 12.98 15.65 3.64
C SER A 307 14.51 15.62 3.53
N ASN A 308 15.03 16.09 2.39
CA ASN A 308 16.46 16.27 2.17
C ASN A 308 16.96 17.67 2.58
N ARG A 309 16.11 18.50 3.18
CA ARG A 309 16.35 19.89 3.50
C ARG A 309 17.34 20.03 4.67
N LYS A 310 18.54 20.53 4.43
CA LYS A 310 19.60 20.68 5.47
C LYS A 310 19.13 21.56 6.63
N TYR A 311 18.40 22.62 6.37
CA TYR A 311 17.93 23.57 7.37
C TYR A 311 16.83 23.01 8.32
N ILE A 312 16.12 21.95 7.94
CA ILE A 312 15.11 21.34 8.82
C ILE A 312 15.74 20.89 10.14
N LYS A 313 16.93 20.32 10.09
CA LYS A 313 17.67 19.95 11.32
C LYS A 313 17.84 21.15 12.25
N THR A 314 18.27 22.30 11.74
CA THR A 314 18.47 23.51 12.53
C THR A 314 17.17 24.01 13.12
N ILE A 315 16.09 24.10 12.31
CA ILE A 315 14.79 24.53 12.78
C ILE A 315 14.26 23.62 13.89
N PHE A 316 14.36 22.31 13.76
CA PHE A 316 13.93 21.36 14.81
C PHE A 316 14.79 21.44 16.07
N ASN A 317 16.12 21.60 15.94
CA ASN A 317 17.00 21.81 17.10
C ASN A 317 16.62 23.06 17.89
N ASP A 318 16.44 24.19 17.19
CA ASP A 318 16.15 25.49 17.78
C ASP A 318 14.76 25.49 18.45
N TRP A 319 13.78 24.82 17.81
CA TRP A 319 12.41 24.80 18.32
C TRP A 319 12.25 23.93 19.56
N PHE A 320 12.73 22.66 19.49
CA PHE A 320 12.53 21.69 20.57
C PHE A 320 13.66 21.68 21.61
N ASN A 321 14.75 22.36 21.36
CA ASN A 321 16.00 22.29 22.14
C ASN A 321 16.47 20.82 22.34
N ILE A 322 16.30 19.99 21.33
CA ILE A 322 16.68 18.58 21.32
C ILE A 322 17.52 18.30 20.06
N ASN A 323 18.61 17.54 20.23
CA ASN A 323 19.47 17.20 19.10
C ASN A 323 18.69 16.39 18.04
N SER A 324 18.53 16.97 16.86
CA SER A 324 17.87 16.35 15.73
C SER A 324 18.86 15.85 14.67
N VAL A 325 18.46 14.79 13.96
CA VAL A 325 19.20 14.21 12.85
C VAL A 325 18.26 14.12 11.66
N ASN A 326 18.56 14.86 10.60
CA ASN A 326 17.87 14.72 9.35
C ASN A 326 18.42 13.52 8.59
N LEU A 327 17.58 12.51 8.38
CA LEU A 327 17.94 11.24 7.74
C LEU A 327 17.77 11.27 6.21
N GLY A 328 17.05 12.28 5.69
CA GLY A 328 16.73 12.41 4.27
C GLY A 328 15.53 11.57 3.83
N THR A 329 15.22 11.66 2.54
CA THR A 329 14.05 11.01 1.93
C THR A 329 14.21 9.50 1.73
N GLU A 330 15.43 9.02 1.53
CA GLU A 330 15.71 7.59 1.33
C GLU A 330 15.89 6.80 2.65
N ALA A 331 15.79 7.48 3.80
CA ALA A 331 16.06 6.86 5.10
C ALA A 331 15.18 5.65 5.36
N THR A 332 13.92 5.74 5.02
CA THR A 332 12.91 4.71 5.26
C THR A 332 13.22 3.43 4.50
N ILE A 333 13.51 3.53 3.18
CA ILE A 333 13.82 2.35 2.36
C ILE A 333 15.18 1.72 2.72
N LYS A 334 16.19 2.54 3.05
CA LYS A 334 17.48 2.05 3.53
C LYS A 334 17.35 1.36 4.89
N SER A 335 16.48 1.86 5.76
CA SER A 335 16.20 1.21 7.05
C SER A 335 15.45 -0.10 6.89
N LEU A 336 14.48 -0.17 5.97
CA LEU A 336 13.77 -1.39 5.61
C LEU A 336 14.75 -2.48 5.14
N SER A 337 15.62 -2.12 4.19
CA SER A 337 16.62 -3.06 3.66
C SER A 337 17.52 -3.62 4.77
N GLU A 338 18.08 -2.78 5.62
CA GLU A 338 18.94 -3.25 6.73
C GLU A 338 18.17 -4.10 7.75
N TYR A 339 16.93 -3.73 8.06
CA TYR A 339 16.07 -4.50 8.96
C TYR A 339 15.82 -5.91 8.44
N VAL A 340 15.45 -6.05 7.17
CA VAL A 340 15.20 -7.35 6.54
C VAL A 340 16.48 -8.17 6.46
N PHE A 341 17.62 -7.57 6.05
CA PHE A 341 18.90 -8.25 6.02
C PHE A 341 19.34 -8.75 7.40
N LYS A 342 19.16 -7.95 8.44
CA LYS A 342 19.54 -8.31 9.80
C LYS A 342 18.66 -9.43 10.36
N ASN A 343 17.38 -9.41 10.11
CA ASN A 343 16.41 -10.30 10.78
C ASN A 343 16.04 -11.53 9.95
N GLU A 344 15.99 -11.42 8.62
CA GLU A 344 15.65 -12.55 7.76
C GLU A 344 16.88 -13.24 7.17
N ILE A 345 17.74 -12.52 6.50
CA ILE A 345 18.86 -13.12 5.77
C ILE A 345 19.91 -13.66 6.75
N LYS A 346 20.25 -12.93 7.81
CA LYS A 346 21.15 -13.44 8.85
C LYS A 346 20.52 -14.56 9.68
N SER A 347 19.21 -14.52 9.94
CA SER A 347 18.52 -15.60 10.66
C SER A 347 18.45 -16.88 9.83
N PHE A 348 18.28 -16.76 8.53
CA PHE A 348 18.32 -17.89 7.58
C PHE A 348 19.73 -18.50 7.48
N LEU A 349 20.77 -17.67 7.42
CA LEU A 349 22.16 -18.11 7.43
C LEU A 349 22.56 -18.77 8.78
N ARG A 350 22.05 -18.26 9.89
CA ARG A 350 22.22 -18.85 11.23
C ARG A 350 21.41 -20.14 11.41
N TYR A 351 20.26 -20.28 10.74
CA TYR A 351 19.47 -21.53 10.70
C TYR A 351 20.24 -22.65 10.01
N ILE A 352 20.96 -22.34 8.94
CA ILE A 352 21.89 -23.28 8.31
C ILE A 352 23.06 -23.61 9.25
N ASN A 353 23.51 -22.67 10.08
CA ASN A 353 24.70 -22.80 10.96
C ASN A 353 24.40 -23.13 12.43
N LYS A 354 23.20 -23.60 12.79
CA LYS A 354 22.80 -23.96 14.17
C LYS A 354 23.50 -23.16 15.29
N LYS A 355 22.88 -22.09 15.77
CA LYS A 355 22.84 -21.67 17.20
C LYS A 355 22.31 -20.24 17.38
N ASN A 356 21.04 -20.06 17.76
CA ASN A 356 20.58 -19.16 18.84
C ASN A 356 19.03 -19.05 18.89
N ARG A 357 18.47 -19.36 20.07
CA ARG A 357 17.01 -19.47 20.31
C ARG A 357 16.24 -18.14 20.32
N ARG A 358 16.91 -16.98 20.48
CA ARG A 358 16.24 -15.65 20.59
C ARG A 358 15.71 -15.10 19.25
N ASP A 359 16.42 -15.35 18.15
CA ASP A 359 16.07 -14.82 16.82
C ASP A 359 14.88 -15.56 16.18
N LYS A 360 14.52 -16.76 16.70
CA LYS A 360 13.38 -17.54 16.19
C LYS A 360 12.01 -16.93 16.50
N LEU A 361 11.89 -16.18 17.59
CA LEU A 361 10.61 -15.59 17.99
C LEU A 361 10.23 -14.44 17.04
N PHE A 362 11.15 -13.53 16.76
CA PHE A 362 10.91 -12.40 15.86
C PHE A 362 10.64 -12.87 14.43
N SER A 363 11.39 -13.85 13.91
CA SER A 363 11.15 -14.39 12.57
C SER A 363 9.85 -15.17 12.44
N SER A 364 9.40 -15.85 13.51
CA SER A 364 8.13 -16.57 13.50
C SER A 364 6.92 -15.62 13.58
N VAL A 365 7.02 -14.55 14.38
CA VAL A 365 6.01 -13.48 14.45
C VAL A 365 5.97 -12.72 13.12
N PHE A 366 7.11 -12.36 12.55
CA PHE A 366 7.20 -11.71 11.25
C PHE A 366 6.57 -12.55 10.11
N LYS A 367 6.89 -13.86 10.02
CA LYS A 367 6.29 -14.78 9.05
C LYS A 367 4.79 -14.96 9.26
N PHE A 368 4.33 -14.94 10.50
CA PHE A 368 2.92 -15.01 10.82
C PHE A 368 2.17 -13.77 10.32
N PHE A 369 2.71 -12.56 10.54
CA PHE A 369 2.13 -11.33 10.03
C PHE A 369 2.13 -11.27 8.49
N SER A 370 3.24 -11.62 7.84
CA SER A 370 3.32 -11.64 6.38
C SER A 370 2.28 -12.60 5.77
N LYS A 371 2.05 -13.76 6.39
CA LYS A 371 1.04 -14.72 5.94
C LYS A 371 -0.39 -14.22 6.14
N LYS A 372 -0.68 -13.52 7.26
CA LYS A 372 -2.01 -12.92 7.50
C LYS A 372 -2.25 -11.68 6.63
N GLN A 373 -1.22 -10.88 6.39
CA GLN A 373 -1.29 -9.75 5.45
C GLN A 373 -1.56 -10.20 4.00
N LYS A 374 -0.98 -11.33 3.57
CA LYS A 374 -1.21 -11.89 2.21
C LYS A 374 -2.66 -12.29 1.93
N ASN A 375 -3.42 -12.64 2.96
CA ASN A 375 -4.84 -13.00 2.83
C ASN A 375 -5.79 -11.78 2.84
N PHE A 376 -5.25 -10.57 2.75
CA PHE A 376 -6.03 -9.35 2.90
C PHE A 376 -6.71 -8.86 1.61
N LEU A 377 -6.19 -9.21 0.45
CA LEU A 377 -6.82 -8.88 -0.83
C LEU A 377 -7.97 -9.84 -1.11
N ASN A 378 -9.17 -9.27 -1.20
CA ASN A 378 -10.33 -10.00 -1.66
C ASN A 378 -10.35 -9.97 -3.20
N PRO A 379 -10.15 -11.12 -3.89
CA PRO A 379 -10.11 -11.17 -5.35
C PRO A 379 -11.49 -11.11 -6.00
N ILE A 380 -12.49 -10.62 -5.28
CA ILE A 380 -13.83 -10.35 -5.80
C ILE A 380 -13.90 -8.91 -6.28
N ILE A 381 -14.36 -8.74 -7.51
CA ILE A 381 -14.71 -7.45 -8.11
C ILE A 381 -16.22 -7.30 -8.03
N LEU A 382 -16.69 -6.24 -7.36
CA LEU A 382 -18.12 -5.97 -7.24
C LEU A 382 -18.62 -5.25 -8.50
N ASN A 383 -19.58 -5.86 -9.20
CA ASN A 383 -20.29 -5.21 -10.31
C ASN A 383 -21.37 -4.28 -9.76
N ILE A 384 -21.23 -2.99 -10.02
CA ILE A 384 -22.21 -1.97 -9.64
C ILE A 384 -23.21 -1.82 -10.80
N LYS A 385 -24.37 -2.47 -10.68
CA LYS A 385 -25.41 -2.47 -11.73
C LYS A 385 -26.46 -1.39 -11.55
N ASP A 386 -26.81 -1.01 -10.32
CA ASP A 386 -27.90 -0.07 -10.03
C ASP A 386 -27.45 0.98 -9.02
N PHE A 387 -27.47 2.23 -9.45
CA PHE A 387 -27.01 3.38 -8.67
C PHE A 387 -27.90 3.70 -7.48
N ASP A 388 -29.20 3.59 -7.66
CA ASP A 388 -30.20 3.85 -6.63
C ASP A 388 -30.10 2.89 -5.43
N LEU A 389 -29.36 1.79 -5.61
CA LEU A 389 -29.12 0.79 -4.57
C LEU A 389 -27.85 1.05 -3.74
N ILE A 390 -27.04 2.06 -4.10
CA ILE A 390 -25.78 2.37 -3.39
C ILE A 390 -26.05 3.50 -2.38
N ASP A 391 -26.65 3.15 -1.26
CA ASP A 391 -26.71 4.03 -0.11
C ASP A 391 -25.40 3.99 0.71
N ASN A 392 -25.20 4.93 1.63
CA ASN A 392 -24.02 5.00 2.46
C ASN A 392 -23.85 3.73 3.32
N SER A 393 -24.95 3.06 3.71
CA SER A 393 -24.90 1.86 4.53
C SER A 393 -24.30 0.67 3.77
N LYS A 394 -24.59 0.53 2.49
CA LYS A 394 -24.02 -0.50 1.62
C LYS A 394 -22.56 -0.22 1.29
N LEU A 395 -22.20 1.05 1.09
CA LEU A 395 -20.79 1.43 0.89
C LEU A 395 -19.94 1.09 2.11
N ASP A 396 -20.44 1.37 3.30
CA ASP A 396 -19.74 1.04 4.54
C ASP A 396 -19.67 -0.49 4.77
N LEU A 397 -20.71 -1.20 4.39
CA LEU A 397 -20.70 -2.67 4.40
C LEU A 397 -19.66 -3.24 3.42
N PHE A 398 -19.56 -2.74 2.19
CA PHE A 398 -18.54 -3.17 1.24
C PHE A 398 -17.12 -2.89 1.74
N LYS A 399 -16.89 -1.76 2.40
CA LYS A 399 -15.62 -1.46 3.08
C LYS A 399 -15.32 -2.47 4.19
N SER A 400 -16.31 -2.78 5.03
CA SER A 400 -16.15 -3.74 6.13
C SER A 400 -15.80 -5.15 5.64
N LEU A 401 -16.26 -5.52 4.44
CA LEU A 401 -16.01 -6.82 3.80
C LEU A 401 -14.72 -6.86 2.96
N ASN A 402 -13.90 -5.81 3.02
CA ASN A 402 -12.64 -5.69 2.27
C ASN A 402 -12.80 -5.76 0.75
N LEU A 403 -13.97 -5.34 0.21
CA LEU A 403 -14.19 -5.21 -1.22
C LEU A 403 -13.57 -3.89 -1.71
N SER A 404 -12.51 -4.00 -2.48
CA SER A 404 -11.72 -2.86 -2.98
C SER A 404 -11.68 -2.77 -4.50
N PHE A 405 -12.29 -3.71 -5.20
CA PHE A 405 -12.37 -3.72 -6.64
C PHE A 405 -13.82 -3.58 -7.09
N PHE A 406 -14.05 -2.64 -8.00
CA PHE A 406 -15.37 -2.29 -8.51
C PHE A 406 -15.38 -2.32 -10.03
N TYR A 407 -16.51 -2.68 -10.59
CA TYR A 407 -16.72 -2.80 -12.02
C TYR A 407 -18.10 -2.24 -12.39
N THR A 408 -18.20 -1.61 -13.54
CA THR A 408 -19.48 -1.25 -14.16
C THR A 408 -19.35 -1.23 -15.68
N THR A 409 -20.47 -1.06 -16.39
CA THR A 409 -20.54 -1.07 -17.85
C THR A 409 -21.21 0.18 -18.39
N ILE A 410 -20.83 0.59 -19.61
CA ILE A 410 -21.59 1.53 -20.45
C ILE A 410 -21.92 0.81 -21.76
N MET A 411 -23.17 0.82 -22.13
CA MET A 411 -23.71 0.19 -23.34
C MET A 411 -24.40 1.23 -24.22
N ASP A 412 -24.10 1.24 -25.53
CA ASP A 412 -24.59 2.26 -26.48
C ASP A 412 -25.85 1.86 -27.25
N GLY A 413 -26.37 0.65 -27.07
CA GLY A 413 -27.50 0.11 -27.82
C GLY A 413 -27.16 -0.37 -29.24
N PHE A 414 -25.89 -0.18 -29.67
CA PHE A 414 -25.43 -0.59 -31.01
C PHE A 414 -24.47 -1.79 -30.96
N PHE A 415 -23.54 -1.82 -30.00
CA PHE A 415 -22.68 -2.98 -29.81
C PHE A 415 -23.43 -4.16 -29.20
N VAL A 416 -24.27 -3.88 -28.21
CA VAL A 416 -25.24 -4.80 -27.63
C VAL A 416 -26.63 -4.15 -27.70
N ASN A 417 -27.67 -4.93 -27.87
CA ASN A 417 -29.05 -4.42 -27.98
C ASN A 417 -29.61 -3.96 -26.62
N ARG A 418 -28.84 -3.08 -25.93
CA ARG A 418 -29.17 -2.50 -24.63
C ARG A 418 -28.45 -1.18 -24.42
N ILE A 419 -29.17 -0.18 -23.89
CA ILE A 419 -28.59 1.08 -23.44
C ILE A 419 -28.44 1.02 -21.92
N TYR A 420 -27.25 1.30 -21.38
CA TYR A 420 -27.01 1.26 -19.95
C TYR A 420 -25.80 2.12 -19.55
N GLY A 421 -25.90 2.82 -18.41
CA GLY A 421 -24.83 3.61 -17.82
C GLY A 421 -24.53 4.90 -18.58
N ASN A 422 -24.05 5.90 -17.87
CA ASN A 422 -23.61 7.18 -18.43
C ASN A 422 -22.43 7.75 -17.64
N ILE A 423 -21.84 8.83 -18.15
CA ILE A 423 -20.64 9.46 -17.58
C ILE A 423 -20.91 10.07 -16.20
N GLN A 424 -22.07 10.69 -16.00
CA GLN A 424 -22.43 11.35 -14.74
C GLN A 424 -22.55 10.31 -13.61
N GLU A 425 -23.14 9.17 -13.90
CA GLU A 425 -23.22 8.05 -12.97
C GLU A 425 -21.84 7.53 -12.59
N ILE A 426 -20.94 7.36 -13.56
CA ILE A 426 -19.56 6.92 -13.32
C ILE A 426 -18.82 7.91 -12.40
N GLU A 427 -18.96 9.21 -12.64
CA GLU A 427 -18.37 10.26 -11.82
C GLU A 427 -18.93 10.22 -10.39
N TYR A 428 -20.23 10.07 -10.25
CA TYR A 428 -20.88 9.94 -8.94
C TYR A 428 -20.37 8.72 -8.17
N ILE A 429 -20.32 7.53 -8.81
CA ILE A 429 -19.81 6.32 -8.16
C ILE A 429 -18.35 6.55 -7.72
N LYS A 430 -17.50 7.05 -8.63
CA LYS A 430 -16.07 7.25 -8.32
C LYS A 430 -15.88 8.21 -7.14
N SER A 431 -16.77 9.19 -6.97
CA SER A 431 -16.74 10.09 -5.81
C SER A 431 -17.09 9.39 -4.48
N LYS A 432 -17.80 8.28 -4.52
CA LYS A 432 -18.31 7.55 -3.33
C LYS A 432 -17.47 6.34 -2.95
N ILE A 433 -16.82 5.69 -3.92
CA ILE A 433 -16.02 4.49 -3.69
C ILE A 433 -14.54 4.84 -3.48
N SER A 434 -13.92 4.21 -2.50
CA SER A 434 -12.48 4.20 -2.30
C SER A 434 -11.94 2.85 -2.75
N GLY A 435 -11.47 2.74 -4.00
CA GLY A 435 -10.96 1.47 -4.52
C GLY A 435 -10.69 1.54 -6.02
N TYR A 436 -10.32 0.42 -6.57
CA TYR A 436 -9.99 0.27 -7.97
C TYR A 436 -11.27 0.14 -8.81
N PHE A 437 -11.44 0.97 -9.80
CA PHE A 437 -12.67 1.05 -10.57
C PHE A 437 -12.46 0.78 -12.06
N TYR A 438 -13.03 -0.32 -12.52
CA TYR A 438 -13.08 -0.73 -13.92
C TYR A 438 -14.36 -0.26 -14.60
N VAL A 439 -14.23 0.29 -15.79
CA VAL A 439 -15.38 0.62 -16.66
C VAL A 439 -15.28 -0.14 -17.97
N HIS A 440 -16.27 -0.96 -18.26
CA HIS A 440 -16.39 -1.75 -19.49
C HIS A 440 -17.23 -1.00 -20.53
N LEU A 441 -16.62 -0.64 -21.64
CA LEU A 441 -17.24 0.09 -22.71
C LEU A 441 -17.75 -0.89 -23.80
N MET A 442 -18.98 -1.36 -23.65
CA MET A 442 -19.67 -2.19 -24.66
C MET A 442 -20.30 -1.28 -25.73
N MET A 443 -19.44 -0.71 -26.59
CA MET A 443 -19.88 0.28 -27.58
C MET A 443 -19.00 0.25 -28.83
N ILE A 444 -19.60 0.63 -29.97
CA ILE A 444 -18.91 0.61 -31.27
C ILE A 444 -17.77 1.65 -31.32
N ASN A 445 -18.00 2.84 -30.75
CA ASN A 445 -17.00 3.92 -30.77
C ASN A 445 -16.72 4.50 -29.39
N PRO A 446 -15.78 3.93 -28.61
CA PRO A 446 -15.49 4.36 -27.23
C PRO A 446 -14.59 5.61 -27.15
N ASN A 447 -14.12 6.16 -28.26
CA ASN A 447 -13.03 7.13 -28.29
C ASN A 447 -13.29 8.42 -27.51
N THR A 448 -14.50 8.93 -27.47
CA THR A 448 -14.88 10.14 -26.72
C THR A 448 -14.91 9.88 -25.22
N LEU A 449 -15.51 8.75 -24.82
CA LEU A 449 -15.67 8.38 -23.42
C LEU A 449 -14.34 8.03 -22.73
N ILE A 450 -13.38 7.44 -23.44
CA ILE A 450 -12.07 7.10 -22.89
C ILE A 450 -11.38 8.32 -22.26
N LYS A 451 -11.42 9.49 -22.93
CA LYS A 451 -10.82 10.73 -22.38
C LYS A 451 -11.57 11.24 -21.16
N GLN A 452 -12.90 11.17 -21.17
CA GLN A 452 -13.74 11.62 -20.05
C GLN A 452 -13.54 10.71 -18.84
N LEU A 453 -13.55 9.39 -19.02
CA LEU A 453 -13.29 8.41 -17.95
C LEU A 453 -11.90 8.58 -17.33
N SER A 454 -10.90 8.89 -18.16
CA SER A 454 -9.57 9.17 -17.64
C SER A 454 -9.53 10.41 -16.75
N LYS A 455 -10.29 11.48 -17.08
CA LYS A 455 -10.39 12.71 -16.26
C LYS A 455 -11.14 12.46 -14.94
N ILE A 456 -12.18 11.64 -14.96
CA ILE A 456 -12.93 11.22 -13.75
C ILE A 456 -12.04 10.42 -12.79
N GLY A 457 -10.96 9.84 -13.30
CA GLY A 457 -10.02 9.08 -12.47
C GLY A 457 -10.39 7.59 -12.34
N VAL A 458 -11.10 6.99 -13.31
CA VAL A 458 -11.25 5.52 -13.36
C VAL A 458 -9.89 4.86 -13.53
N ASP A 459 -9.72 3.68 -12.99
CA ASP A 459 -8.42 3.01 -12.91
C ASP A 459 -8.18 2.08 -14.10
N GLY A 460 -9.22 1.41 -14.60
CA GLY A 460 -9.14 0.52 -15.76
C GLY A 460 -10.28 0.70 -16.74
N ILE A 461 -9.98 0.58 -18.03
CA ILE A 461 -10.97 0.64 -19.11
C ILE A 461 -10.91 -0.67 -19.89
N ILE A 462 -12.06 -1.31 -20.02
CA ILE A 462 -12.22 -2.61 -20.69
C ILE A 462 -12.89 -2.38 -22.03
N ILE A 463 -12.35 -2.99 -23.07
CA ILE A 463 -12.84 -2.89 -24.45
C ILE A 463 -13.11 -4.30 -24.98
N PRO A 464 -14.25 -4.55 -25.62
CA PRO A 464 -14.52 -5.83 -26.28
C PRO A 464 -13.50 -6.12 -27.39
N LEU A 465 -13.09 -7.39 -27.49
CA LEU A 465 -12.17 -7.84 -28.55
C LEU A 465 -12.75 -7.62 -29.95
N GLU A 466 -14.07 -7.63 -30.06
CA GLU A 466 -14.84 -7.65 -31.30
C GLU A 466 -14.99 -6.28 -31.96
N ILE A 467 -14.48 -5.20 -31.34
CA ILE A 467 -14.62 -3.86 -31.95
C ILE A 467 -13.54 -3.58 -33.00
N ASN A 468 -13.89 -2.70 -33.94
CA ASN A 468 -12.95 -2.23 -34.96
C ASN A 468 -11.87 -1.31 -34.36
N ASN A 469 -10.68 -1.26 -34.97
CA ASN A 469 -9.58 -0.39 -34.55
C ASN A 469 -9.07 -0.62 -33.11
N LEU A 470 -9.26 -1.82 -32.58
CA LEU A 470 -8.92 -2.18 -31.21
C LEU A 470 -7.49 -1.76 -30.82
N TYR A 471 -6.49 -2.04 -31.66
CA TYR A 471 -5.09 -1.69 -31.42
C TYR A 471 -4.88 -0.20 -31.07
N ASN A 472 -5.48 0.70 -31.84
CA ASN A 472 -5.36 2.15 -31.63
C ASN A 472 -6.09 2.60 -30.35
N ILE A 473 -7.21 1.96 -30.02
CA ILE A 473 -7.99 2.24 -28.83
C ILE A 473 -7.21 1.81 -27.58
N LEU A 474 -6.63 0.62 -27.57
CA LEU A 474 -5.82 0.13 -26.46
C LEU A 474 -4.60 1.03 -26.21
N ASN A 475 -3.90 1.43 -27.27
CA ASN A 475 -2.78 2.38 -27.18
C ASN A 475 -3.20 3.74 -26.62
N LYS A 476 -4.41 4.22 -26.97
CA LYS A 476 -4.93 5.48 -26.45
C LYS A 476 -5.20 5.38 -24.95
N ILE A 477 -5.80 4.30 -24.46
CA ILE A 477 -6.03 4.05 -23.03
C ILE A 477 -4.70 4.01 -22.30
N LYS A 478 -3.71 3.31 -22.85
CA LYS A 478 -2.37 3.19 -22.28
C LYS A 478 -1.63 4.52 -22.17
N LYS A 479 -1.71 5.36 -23.23
CA LYS A 479 -1.14 6.73 -23.22
C LYS A 479 -1.75 7.63 -22.15
N LEU A 480 -2.97 7.36 -21.71
CA LEU A 480 -3.64 8.07 -20.62
C LEU A 480 -3.30 7.49 -19.23
N GLY A 481 -2.35 6.56 -19.15
CA GLY A 481 -1.92 5.93 -17.90
C GLY A 481 -2.96 5.03 -17.24
N LYS A 482 -3.94 4.53 -18.01
CA LYS A 482 -5.00 3.66 -17.47
C LYS A 482 -4.72 2.20 -17.79
N LYS A 483 -5.20 1.29 -16.90
CA LYS A 483 -5.17 -0.15 -17.15
C LYS A 483 -6.00 -0.49 -18.37
N VAL A 484 -5.47 -1.41 -19.16
CA VAL A 484 -6.07 -1.85 -20.41
C VAL A 484 -6.63 -3.24 -20.24
N GLY A 485 -7.97 -3.37 -20.24
CA GLY A 485 -8.66 -4.66 -20.26
C GLY A 485 -9.21 -4.98 -21.64
N ILE A 486 -9.18 -6.25 -22.02
CA ILE A 486 -9.95 -6.78 -23.16
C ILE A 486 -10.98 -7.77 -22.63
N SER A 487 -12.24 -7.59 -23.03
CA SER A 487 -13.27 -8.62 -22.81
C SER A 487 -13.41 -9.55 -24.01
N ILE A 488 -13.74 -10.81 -23.73
CA ILE A 488 -13.97 -11.86 -24.74
C ILE A 488 -15.31 -12.53 -24.45
N GLU A 489 -16.16 -12.59 -25.48
CA GLU A 489 -17.46 -13.26 -25.41
C GLU A 489 -17.31 -14.79 -25.30
N PRO A 490 -18.32 -15.52 -24.79
CA PRO A 490 -18.29 -16.97 -24.73
C PRO A 490 -18.06 -17.63 -26.10
N SER A 491 -18.62 -17.07 -27.17
CA SER A 491 -18.47 -17.56 -28.55
C SER A 491 -17.15 -17.19 -29.20
N THR A 492 -16.44 -16.16 -28.70
CA THR A 492 -15.21 -15.66 -29.32
C THR A 492 -14.04 -16.64 -29.15
N LYS A 493 -13.36 -16.95 -30.25
CA LYS A 493 -12.19 -17.85 -30.23
C LYS A 493 -11.03 -17.21 -29.48
N ILE A 494 -10.51 -17.88 -28.44
CA ILE A 494 -9.44 -17.39 -27.57
C ILE A 494 -8.15 -17.04 -28.33
N LEU A 495 -7.91 -17.64 -29.49
CA LEU A 495 -6.74 -17.36 -30.31
C LEU A 495 -6.68 -15.92 -30.84
N LEU A 496 -7.83 -15.27 -30.98
CA LEU A 496 -7.94 -13.89 -31.52
C LEU A 496 -7.34 -12.84 -30.57
N ILE A 497 -7.23 -13.12 -29.26
CA ILE A 497 -6.63 -12.18 -28.30
C ILE A 497 -5.09 -12.20 -28.34
N LYS A 498 -4.47 -13.25 -28.89
CA LYS A 498 -2.99 -13.42 -28.86
C LYS A 498 -2.19 -12.18 -29.27
N PRO A 499 -2.53 -11.44 -30.35
CA PRO A 499 -1.76 -10.27 -30.78
C PRO A 499 -1.71 -9.16 -29.70
N PHE A 500 -2.69 -9.12 -28.80
CA PHE A 500 -2.86 -8.05 -27.82
C PHE A 500 -2.30 -8.39 -26.43
N LEU A 501 -1.98 -9.66 -26.14
CA LEU A 501 -1.60 -10.11 -24.79
C LEU A 501 -0.36 -9.42 -24.19
N LYS A 502 0.54 -8.86 -25.03
CA LYS A 502 1.72 -8.11 -24.56
C LYS A 502 1.41 -6.66 -24.20
N MET A 503 0.26 -6.14 -24.61
CA MET A 503 -0.10 -4.74 -24.43
C MET A 503 -1.29 -4.50 -23.50
N ILE A 504 -1.83 -5.54 -22.91
CA ILE A 504 -2.97 -5.46 -21.99
C ILE A 504 -2.57 -5.87 -20.58
N ASP A 505 -3.31 -5.38 -19.62
CA ASP A 505 -3.12 -5.66 -18.20
C ASP A 505 -4.08 -6.75 -17.72
N ASP A 506 -5.29 -6.81 -18.31
CA ASP A 506 -6.36 -7.69 -17.86
C ASP A 506 -7.12 -8.33 -19.02
N VAL A 507 -7.50 -9.60 -18.87
CA VAL A 507 -8.40 -10.31 -19.78
C VAL A 507 -9.68 -10.64 -19.04
N PHE A 508 -10.80 -10.05 -19.48
CA PHE A 508 -12.13 -10.31 -18.95
C PHE A 508 -12.81 -11.40 -19.78
N ILE A 509 -13.04 -12.56 -19.18
CA ILE A 509 -13.75 -13.66 -19.82
C ILE A 509 -15.21 -13.54 -19.44
N MET A 510 -16.07 -13.25 -20.42
CA MET A 510 -17.51 -13.20 -20.22
C MET A 510 -18.03 -14.63 -20.09
N SER A 511 -18.75 -14.93 -19.01
CA SER A 511 -19.37 -16.24 -18.81
C SER A 511 -20.77 -16.35 -19.46
N SER A 512 -21.35 -15.21 -19.83
CA SER A 512 -22.59 -15.05 -20.58
C SER A 512 -22.40 -14.03 -21.68
N ASN A 513 -23.28 -14.01 -22.68
CA ASN A 513 -23.22 -13.00 -23.73
C ASN A 513 -23.45 -11.60 -23.17
N SER A 514 -22.66 -10.64 -23.60
CA SER A 514 -22.78 -9.24 -23.18
C SER A 514 -24.18 -8.69 -23.50
N GLY A 515 -24.80 -8.00 -22.53
CA GLY A 515 -26.14 -7.43 -22.69
C GLY A 515 -27.29 -8.42 -22.59
N ALA A 516 -27.05 -9.69 -22.29
CA ALA A 516 -28.11 -10.69 -22.11
C ALA A 516 -29.03 -10.32 -20.92
N GLU A 517 -30.32 -10.53 -21.08
CA GLU A 517 -31.34 -10.30 -20.01
C GLU A 517 -31.18 -11.31 -18.88
N ILE A 518 -30.90 -12.57 -19.22
CA ILE A 518 -30.64 -13.66 -18.29
C ILE A 518 -29.19 -14.08 -18.47
N GLU A 519 -28.38 -13.83 -17.47
CA GLU A 519 -26.99 -14.24 -17.45
C GLU A 519 -26.90 -15.72 -17.02
N THR A 520 -26.62 -16.62 -17.95
CA THR A 520 -26.37 -18.04 -17.66
C THR A 520 -24.87 -18.33 -17.78
N PHE A 521 -24.31 -19.02 -16.80
CA PHE A 521 -22.89 -19.35 -16.81
C PHE A 521 -22.59 -20.44 -17.87
N ASN A 522 -21.78 -20.05 -18.84
CA ASN A 522 -21.31 -21.00 -19.86
C ASN A 522 -20.03 -21.71 -19.36
N LYS A 523 -20.12 -23.02 -19.12
CA LYS A 523 -19.00 -23.84 -18.61
C LYS A 523 -17.83 -23.95 -19.61
N ASP A 524 -18.03 -23.69 -20.90
CA ASP A 524 -16.97 -23.74 -21.91
C ASP A 524 -15.87 -22.70 -21.70
N ILE A 525 -16.16 -21.61 -20.95
CA ILE A 525 -15.16 -20.60 -20.61
C ILE A 525 -14.02 -21.15 -19.76
N VAL A 526 -14.24 -22.25 -19.04
CA VAL A 526 -13.21 -22.91 -18.21
C VAL A 526 -12.00 -23.28 -19.06
N ASN A 527 -12.22 -23.79 -20.26
CA ASN A 527 -11.16 -24.08 -21.21
C ASN A 527 -10.40 -22.82 -21.64
N LYS A 528 -11.10 -21.67 -21.77
CA LYS A 528 -10.44 -20.39 -22.08
C LYS A 528 -9.53 -19.92 -20.97
N ILE A 529 -9.95 -20.07 -19.70
CA ILE A 529 -9.12 -19.77 -18.53
C ILE A 529 -7.85 -20.61 -18.57
N ILE A 530 -7.96 -21.94 -18.72
CA ILE A 530 -6.83 -22.85 -18.77
C ILE A 530 -5.86 -22.51 -19.92
N ILE A 531 -6.38 -22.20 -21.10
CA ILE A 531 -5.57 -21.81 -22.27
C ILE A 531 -4.81 -20.51 -21.98
N LEU A 532 -5.45 -19.52 -21.37
CA LEU A 532 -4.79 -18.24 -21.02
C LEU A 532 -3.74 -18.43 -19.93
N VAL A 533 -4.01 -19.23 -18.89
CA VAL A 533 -3.01 -19.59 -17.87
C VAL A 533 -1.78 -20.23 -18.49
N ASN A 534 -1.99 -21.22 -19.37
CA ASN A 534 -0.89 -21.91 -20.06
C ASN A 534 -0.14 -20.96 -21.01
N THR A 535 -0.86 -20.07 -21.71
CA THR A 535 -0.26 -19.07 -22.61
C THR A 535 0.56 -18.07 -21.81
N ARG A 536 0.03 -17.57 -20.68
CA ARG A 536 0.72 -16.67 -19.77
C ARG A 536 2.03 -17.27 -19.26
N ARG A 537 2.00 -18.53 -18.81
CA ARG A 537 3.20 -19.28 -18.36
C ARG A 537 4.20 -19.52 -19.46
N LYS A 538 3.73 -19.99 -20.64
CA LYS A 538 4.60 -20.36 -21.77
C LYS A 538 5.39 -19.18 -22.32
N TYR A 539 4.76 -18.00 -22.41
CA TYR A 539 5.35 -16.80 -23.02
C TYR A 539 5.75 -15.74 -21.99
N ASP A 540 5.70 -16.08 -20.69
CA ASP A 540 6.03 -15.20 -19.56
C ASP A 540 5.33 -13.83 -19.66
N LEU A 541 4.02 -13.88 -19.88
CA LEU A 541 3.17 -12.68 -20.05
C LEU A 541 2.60 -12.23 -18.71
N LYS A 542 2.36 -10.93 -18.58
CA LYS A 542 1.88 -10.32 -17.33
C LYS A 542 0.48 -9.72 -17.56
N PHE A 543 -0.55 -10.52 -17.44
CA PHE A 543 -1.93 -10.07 -17.43
C PHE A 543 -2.75 -10.88 -16.44
N ASN A 544 -3.82 -10.30 -15.89
CA ASN A 544 -4.75 -11.01 -15.03
C ASN A 544 -5.86 -11.65 -15.86
N ILE A 545 -6.39 -12.74 -15.34
CA ILE A 545 -7.55 -13.45 -15.90
C ILE A 545 -8.73 -13.20 -14.98
N ILE A 546 -9.71 -12.48 -15.46
CA ILE A 546 -10.88 -12.03 -14.71
C ILE A 546 -12.12 -12.68 -15.34
N VAL A 547 -12.95 -13.35 -14.55
CA VAL A 547 -14.18 -13.95 -15.04
C VAL A 547 -15.35 -13.07 -14.67
N CYS A 548 -16.18 -12.72 -15.65
CA CYS A 548 -17.33 -11.83 -15.51
C CYS A 548 -18.62 -12.51 -15.96
N GLY A 549 -19.72 -12.27 -15.22
CA GLY A 549 -21.04 -12.81 -15.48
C GLY A 549 -21.75 -13.17 -14.19
N ASP A 550 -22.76 -14.00 -14.22
CA ASP A 550 -23.48 -14.43 -13.01
C ASP A 550 -22.72 -15.54 -12.27
N ILE A 551 -21.72 -15.14 -11.49
CA ILE A 551 -20.85 -16.06 -10.75
C ILE A 551 -21.52 -16.42 -9.42
N THR A 552 -21.94 -17.69 -9.30
CA THR A 552 -22.41 -18.30 -8.05
C THR A 552 -21.26 -18.90 -7.26
N GLU A 553 -21.52 -19.35 -6.03
CA GLU A 553 -20.54 -20.07 -5.19
C GLU A 553 -19.99 -21.32 -5.89
N GLU A 554 -20.82 -22.07 -6.61
CA GLU A 554 -20.38 -23.24 -7.38
C GLU A 554 -19.45 -22.83 -8.53
N TYR A 555 -19.81 -21.81 -9.29
CA TYR A 555 -19.02 -21.37 -10.43
C TYR A 555 -17.73 -20.66 -10.02
N SER A 556 -17.70 -20.00 -8.86
CA SER A 556 -16.46 -19.41 -8.34
C SER A 556 -15.39 -20.47 -8.11
N LYS A 557 -15.74 -21.60 -7.49
CA LYS A 557 -14.80 -22.74 -7.29
C LYS A 557 -14.24 -23.27 -8.61
N ILE A 558 -15.08 -23.41 -9.61
CA ILE A 558 -14.66 -23.86 -10.95
C ILE A 558 -13.66 -22.86 -11.56
N CYS A 559 -13.94 -21.55 -11.44
CA CYS A 559 -13.06 -20.50 -11.97
C CYS A 559 -11.71 -20.46 -11.25
N TRP A 560 -11.71 -20.55 -9.92
CA TRP A 560 -10.46 -20.59 -9.13
C TRP A 560 -9.60 -21.82 -9.47
N ASN A 561 -10.22 -22.99 -9.57
CA ASN A 561 -9.52 -24.22 -9.92
C ASN A 561 -8.95 -24.20 -11.34
N ALA A 562 -9.59 -23.48 -12.26
CA ALA A 562 -9.08 -23.27 -13.61
C ALA A 562 -7.92 -22.25 -13.67
N GLY A 563 -7.72 -21.43 -12.63
CA GLY A 563 -6.64 -20.48 -12.52
C GLY A 563 -7.03 -19.03 -12.83
N ALA A 564 -8.29 -18.64 -12.64
CA ALA A 564 -8.70 -17.24 -12.64
C ALA A 564 -8.01 -16.48 -11.50
N ASP A 565 -7.69 -15.21 -11.75
CA ASP A 565 -7.08 -14.33 -10.75
C ASP A 565 -8.14 -13.51 -9.99
N PHE A 566 -9.26 -13.17 -10.66
CA PHE A 566 -10.42 -12.48 -10.10
C PHE A 566 -11.73 -13.00 -10.66
N ILE A 567 -12.80 -12.76 -9.90
CA ILE A 567 -14.19 -12.93 -10.37
C ILE A 567 -14.97 -11.64 -10.18
N VAL A 568 -15.86 -11.32 -11.12
CA VAL A 568 -16.80 -10.21 -11.02
C VAL A 568 -18.15 -10.76 -10.57
N CYS A 569 -18.63 -10.31 -9.41
CA CYS A 569 -19.88 -10.76 -8.82
C CYS A 569 -20.91 -9.64 -8.77
N SER A 570 -22.19 -9.96 -8.97
CA SER A 570 -23.30 -9.04 -8.84
C SER A 570 -24.49 -9.69 -8.11
N SER A 571 -25.29 -10.50 -8.78
CA SER A 571 -26.53 -11.05 -8.23
C SER A 571 -26.33 -11.88 -6.96
N SER A 572 -25.27 -12.67 -6.88
CA SER A 572 -24.92 -13.45 -5.70
C SER A 572 -24.66 -12.57 -4.46
N ILE A 573 -24.14 -11.36 -4.65
CA ILE A 573 -23.89 -10.41 -3.58
C ILE A 573 -25.16 -9.61 -3.23
N TYR A 574 -25.87 -9.08 -4.24
CA TYR A 574 -27.05 -8.22 -4.01
C TYR A 574 -28.27 -8.97 -3.46
N LYS A 575 -28.40 -10.27 -3.76
CA LYS A 575 -29.49 -11.13 -3.28
C LYS A 575 -29.19 -11.82 -1.95
N SER A 576 -28.01 -11.63 -1.41
CA SER A 576 -27.58 -12.29 -0.18
C SER A 576 -28.19 -11.64 1.07
N ASN A 577 -28.71 -12.48 1.97
CA ASN A 577 -29.14 -12.07 3.30
C ASN A 577 -27.94 -11.99 4.28
N ASP A 578 -26.86 -12.71 4.01
CA ASP A 578 -25.59 -12.68 4.76
C ASP A 578 -24.41 -12.52 3.80
N LEU A 579 -24.01 -11.27 3.61
CA LEU A 579 -22.93 -10.88 2.70
C LEU A 579 -21.57 -11.45 3.13
N SER A 580 -21.32 -11.53 4.44
CA SER A 580 -20.04 -12.05 4.96
C SER A 580 -19.88 -13.52 4.62
N MET A 581 -20.92 -14.32 4.85
CA MET A 581 -20.94 -15.74 4.52
C MET A 581 -20.86 -15.98 3.01
N THR A 582 -21.59 -15.20 2.23
CA THR A 582 -21.57 -15.31 0.76
C THR A 582 -20.18 -15.02 0.19
N ILE A 583 -19.50 -13.97 0.67
CA ILE A 583 -18.12 -13.67 0.24
C ILE A 583 -17.17 -14.79 0.64
N GLN A 584 -17.28 -15.34 1.85
CA GLN A 584 -16.45 -16.48 2.26
C GLN A 584 -16.67 -17.70 1.36
N ASN A 585 -17.92 -17.98 0.99
CA ASN A 585 -18.25 -19.08 0.09
C ASN A 585 -17.72 -18.85 -1.32
N LEU A 586 -17.85 -17.63 -1.85
CA LEU A 586 -17.29 -17.25 -3.16
C LEU A 586 -15.75 -17.35 -3.20
N LEU A 587 -15.08 -17.17 -2.07
CA LEU A 587 -13.63 -17.29 -1.94
C LEU A 587 -13.16 -18.71 -1.65
N SER A 588 -14.05 -19.63 -1.30
CA SER A 588 -13.70 -21.03 -1.04
C SER A 588 -13.26 -21.71 -2.32
N LYS A 589 -12.02 -22.22 -2.34
CA LYS A 589 -11.42 -22.98 -3.45
C LYS A 589 -11.85 -24.43 -3.40
#